data_cf4817f6db5b6b14aa04dfa46da52be5
#
_entry.id   cf4817f6db5b6b14aa04dfa46da52be5
#
_cell.length_a   1.000
_cell.length_b   1.000
_cell.length_c   1.000
_cell.angle_alpha   90.00
_cell.angle_beta   90.00
_cell.angle_gamma   90.00
#
_symmetry.space_group_name_H-M   'P 1'
#
loop_
_entity.id
_entity.type
_entity.pdbx_description
1 polymer ?
#
loop_
_entity_poly.entity_id
_entity_poly.type
_entity_poly.pdbx_seq_one_letter_code
_entity_poly.pdbx_strand_id
1 'polypeptide(L)'
;MGKFTPLDFEEYVALARQAAAEGCVLLKNDNEALPLRKGDKVAVFGRIAFHYYKSGLGSGGLVNTKYVVGILDALKEEKDITLDENLLGTYEKWIEENPYDEGQGWGKVPWSQKEMELTDEIVESAKGADAAIVVVGRTAGEDQDN
;
A
#
# COMPACT_ATOMS: atom_id res chain seq x y z
N MET A 1 -18.06 35.08 20.65
CA MET A 1 -17.79 34.44 19.36
C MET A 1 -16.35 33.99 19.39
N GLY A 2 -16.09 32.68 19.44
CA GLY A 2 -14.73 32.14 19.37
C GLY A 2 -14.11 32.46 18.02
N LYS A 3 -12.84 32.90 17.99
CA LYS A 3 -12.11 33.05 16.72
C LYS A 3 -11.88 31.65 16.14
N PHE A 4 -12.38 31.43 14.95
CA PHE A 4 -12.05 30.23 14.19
C PHE A 4 -10.58 30.33 13.76
N THR A 5 -9.75 29.40 14.21
CA THR A 5 -8.38 29.28 13.73
C THR A 5 -8.41 28.25 12.60
N PRO A 6 -8.02 28.63 11.39
CA PRO A 6 -7.95 27.66 10.29
C PRO A 6 -6.90 26.58 10.63
N LEU A 7 -7.18 25.35 10.18
CA LEU A 7 -6.26 24.23 10.34
C LEU A 7 -4.98 24.49 9.53
N ASP A 8 -3.83 24.42 10.19
CA ASP A 8 -2.55 24.33 9.49
C ASP A 8 -2.39 22.93 8.92
N PHE A 9 -2.48 22.82 7.63
CA PHE A 9 -2.44 21.52 6.94
C PHE A 9 -1.06 20.89 6.99
N GLU A 10 0.01 21.66 7.00
CA GLU A 10 1.39 21.12 7.03
C GLU A 10 1.70 20.52 8.41
N GLU A 11 1.35 21.25 9.47
CA GLU A 11 1.48 20.76 10.85
C GLU A 11 0.59 19.52 11.06
N TYR A 12 -0.65 19.56 10.58
CA TYR A 12 -1.58 18.42 10.70
C TYR A 12 -1.07 17.17 9.98
N VAL A 13 -0.55 17.30 8.76
CA VAL A 13 0.01 16.18 8.00
C VAL A 13 1.22 15.58 8.72
N ALA A 14 2.11 16.40 9.26
CA ALA A 14 3.27 15.94 10.00
C ALA A 14 2.84 15.13 11.24
N LEU A 15 1.88 15.67 12.01
CA LEU A 15 1.33 15.00 13.20
C LEU A 15 0.61 13.67 12.82
N ALA A 16 -0.15 13.65 11.73
CA ALA A 16 -0.84 12.45 11.27
C ALA A 16 0.15 11.35 10.85
N ARG A 17 1.24 11.71 10.18
CA ARG A 17 2.31 10.76 9.83
C ARG A 17 2.99 10.20 11.07
N GLN A 18 3.30 11.04 12.04
CA GLN A 18 3.87 10.61 13.31
C GLN A 18 2.92 9.65 14.04
N ALA A 19 1.65 10.01 14.18
CA ALA A 19 0.66 9.16 14.84
C ALA A 19 0.51 7.80 14.13
N ALA A 20 0.53 7.76 12.80
CA ALA A 20 0.50 6.51 12.04
C ALA A 20 1.74 5.65 12.31
N ALA A 21 2.93 6.25 12.33
CA ALA A 21 4.17 5.54 12.62
C ALA A 21 4.19 4.97 14.05
N GLU A 22 3.77 5.75 15.02
CA GLU A 22 3.68 5.32 16.43
C GLU A 22 2.60 4.27 16.68
N GLY A 23 1.57 4.23 15.80
CA GLY A 23 0.52 3.22 15.83
C GLY A 23 0.92 1.87 15.24
N CYS A 24 2.05 1.77 14.56
CA CYS A 24 2.53 0.53 13.99
C CYS A 24 3.06 -0.41 15.08
N VAL A 25 2.65 -1.68 15.02
CA VAL A 25 3.09 -2.72 15.95
C VAL A 25 3.85 -3.79 15.17
N LEU A 26 5.12 -3.98 15.54
CA LEU A 26 5.95 -5.05 14.99
C LEU A 26 5.62 -6.36 15.68
N LEU A 27 4.85 -7.23 15.01
CA LEU A 27 4.38 -8.49 15.57
C LEU A 27 5.47 -9.57 15.59
N LYS A 28 6.38 -9.54 14.62
CA LYS A 28 7.44 -10.52 14.45
C LYS A 28 8.60 -9.91 13.67
N ASN A 29 9.83 -10.19 14.09
CA ASN A 29 11.04 -9.72 13.41
C ASN A 29 12.16 -10.75 13.57
N ASP A 30 12.01 -11.91 12.92
CA ASP A 30 13.01 -12.96 12.95
C ASP A 30 14.20 -12.56 12.05
N ASN A 31 15.38 -12.88 12.53
CA ASN A 31 16.64 -12.60 11.81
C ASN A 31 16.86 -11.11 11.46
N GLU A 32 16.27 -10.20 12.22
CA GLU A 32 16.42 -8.77 11.99
C GLU A 32 16.02 -8.33 10.56
N ALA A 33 14.89 -8.88 10.05
CA ALA A 33 14.36 -8.52 8.72
C ALA A 33 14.02 -7.04 8.60
N LEU A 34 13.69 -6.39 9.71
CA LEU A 34 13.45 -4.95 9.84
C LEU A 34 14.37 -4.33 10.91
N PRO A 35 14.77 -3.08 10.75
CA PRO A 35 14.47 -2.16 9.64
C PRO A 35 15.21 -2.56 8.35
N LEU A 36 14.69 -2.12 7.21
CA LEU A 36 15.43 -2.16 5.94
C LEU A 36 16.73 -1.37 6.09
N ARG A 37 17.79 -1.84 5.45
CA ARG A 37 19.12 -1.25 5.54
C ARG A 37 19.41 -0.37 4.33
N LYS A 38 20.29 0.57 4.53
CA LYS A 38 20.77 1.39 3.43
C LYS A 38 21.46 0.53 2.38
N GLY A 39 20.99 0.64 1.14
CA GLY A 39 21.48 -0.13 0.00
C GLY A 39 20.65 -1.38 -0.29
N ASP A 40 19.70 -1.76 0.57
CA ASP A 40 18.86 -2.94 0.31
C ASP A 40 18.08 -2.77 -0.99
N LYS A 41 18.03 -3.87 -1.75
CA LYS A 41 17.12 -4.04 -2.88
C LYS A 41 15.84 -4.71 -2.39
N VAL A 42 14.69 -4.10 -2.67
CA VAL A 42 13.39 -4.55 -2.18
C VAL A 42 12.51 -5.02 -3.33
N ALA A 43 12.01 -6.25 -3.24
CA ALA A 43 10.98 -6.77 -4.12
C ALA A 43 9.59 -6.51 -3.52
N VAL A 44 8.67 -5.93 -4.29
CA VAL A 44 7.31 -5.62 -3.83
C VAL A 44 6.30 -6.48 -4.58
N PHE A 45 5.56 -7.28 -3.83
CA PHE A 45 4.53 -8.19 -4.33
C PHE A 45 3.14 -7.75 -3.89
N GLY A 46 2.15 -8.08 -4.70
CA GLY A 46 0.73 -7.85 -4.42
C GLY A 46 0.19 -6.61 -5.13
N ARG A 47 -0.87 -6.80 -5.92
CA ARG A 47 -1.47 -5.70 -6.69
C ARG A 47 -1.94 -4.53 -5.82
N ILE A 48 -2.28 -4.78 -4.54
CA ILE A 48 -2.74 -3.72 -3.64
C ILE A 48 -1.61 -2.75 -3.25
N ALA A 49 -0.34 -3.13 -3.47
CA ALA A 49 0.76 -2.16 -3.39
C ALA A 49 0.62 -1.03 -4.43
N PHE A 50 0.06 -1.34 -5.61
CA PHE A 50 -0.15 -0.41 -6.73
C PHE A 50 -1.50 0.33 -6.66
N HIS A 51 -2.50 -0.28 -6.02
CA HIS A 51 -3.84 0.27 -5.84
C HIS A 51 -4.20 0.26 -4.34
N TYR A 52 -3.45 1.05 -3.57
CA TYR A 52 -3.56 1.05 -2.12
C TYR A 52 -4.91 1.60 -1.64
N TYR A 53 -5.54 0.89 -0.71
CA TYR A 53 -6.80 1.34 -0.14
C TYR A 53 -6.58 2.53 0.81
N LYS A 54 -7.21 3.66 0.51
CA LYS A 54 -7.17 4.85 1.38
C LYS A 54 -8.09 4.75 2.59
N SER A 55 -9.09 3.90 2.50
CA SER A 55 -10.13 3.71 3.53
C SER A 55 -10.92 2.44 3.23
N GLY A 56 -11.76 2.00 4.18
CA GLY A 56 -12.74 0.96 3.94
C GLY A 56 -13.86 1.42 3.00
N LEU A 57 -14.72 0.47 2.61
CA LEU A 57 -15.97 0.73 1.90
C LEU A 57 -17.05 1.21 2.90
N GLY A 58 -18.07 1.85 2.40
CA GLY A 58 -19.16 2.36 3.21
C GLY A 58 -19.12 3.87 3.43
N SER A 59 -19.86 4.37 4.40
CA SER A 59 -20.02 5.81 4.66
C SER A 59 -18.70 6.52 4.98
N GLY A 60 -17.76 5.84 5.65
CA GLY A 60 -16.41 6.34 5.93
C GLY A 60 -15.46 6.31 4.72
N GLY A 61 -15.81 5.61 3.64
CA GLY A 61 -14.99 5.47 2.44
C GLY A 61 -14.97 6.69 1.53
N LEU A 62 -15.94 7.58 1.65
CA LEU A 62 -16.09 8.77 0.82
C LEU A 62 -15.29 9.98 1.32
N VAL A 63 -14.17 9.76 1.97
CA VAL A 63 -13.31 10.84 2.45
C VAL A 63 -12.67 11.56 1.27
N ASN A 64 -12.87 12.88 1.21
CA ASN A 64 -12.22 13.73 0.23
C ASN A 64 -10.77 14.00 0.65
N THR A 65 -9.83 13.36 -0.02
CA THR A 65 -8.39 13.49 0.25
C THR A 65 -7.71 14.27 -0.87
N LYS A 66 -6.70 15.08 -0.54
CA LYS A 66 -5.87 15.75 -1.54
C LYS A 66 -4.97 14.77 -2.28
N TYR A 67 -4.48 13.77 -1.59
CA TYR A 67 -3.62 12.71 -2.11
C TYR A 67 -3.71 11.48 -1.19
N VAL A 68 -3.28 10.37 -1.70
CA VAL A 68 -3.14 9.10 -0.95
C VAL A 68 -1.71 8.63 -1.14
N VAL A 69 -1.03 8.26 -0.06
CA VAL A 69 0.30 7.67 -0.10
C VAL A 69 0.16 6.20 0.25
N GLY A 70 0.43 5.34 -0.71
CA GLY A 70 0.50 3.91 -0.50
C GLY A 70 1.89 3.44 -0.08
N ILE A 71 2.01 2.15 0.22
CA ILE A 71 3.31 1.54 0.57
C ILE A 71 4.32 1.71 -0.57
N LEU A 72 3.90 1.44 -1.81
CA LEU A 72 4.78 1.55 -2.97
C LEU A 72 5.22 2.99 -3.23
N ASP A 73 4.31 3.96 -3.05
CA ASP A 73 4.63 5.38 -3.20
C ASP A 73 5.71 5.79 -2.19
N ALA A 74 5.54 5.40 -0.92
CA ALA A 74 6.51 5.69 0.12
C ALA A 74 7.88 5.03 -0.13
N LEU A 75 7.89 3.79 -0.63
CA LEU A 75 9.13 3.09 -0.98
C LEU A 75 9.83 3.73 -2.18
N LYS A 76 9.08 4.24 -3.17
CA LYS A 76 9.65 4.98 -4.32
C LYS A 76 10.28 6.32 -3.92
N GLU A 77 9.80 6.93 -2.84
CA GLU A 77 10.37 8.18 -2.29
C GLU A 77 11.60 7.93 -1.42
N GLU A 78 11.78 6.71 -0.89
CA GLU A 78 12.90 6.38 -0.01
C GLU A 78 14.21 6.27 -0.81
N LYS A 79 15.23 7.03 -0.38
CA LYS A 79 16.51 7.17 -1.12
C LYS A 79 17.56 6.15 -0.70
N ASP A 80 17.36 5.53 0.44
CA ASP A 80 18.35 4.61 1.01
C ASP A 80 18.15 3.16 0.56
N ILE A 81 17.07 2.87 -0.18
CA ILE A 81 16.79 1.56 -0.77
C ILE A 81 16.62 1.64 -2.28
N THR A 82 16.62 0.50 -2.94
CA THR A 82 16.27 0.36 -4.36
C THR A 82 15.14 -0.65 -4.52
N LEU A 83 14.30 -0.47 -5.52
CA LEU A 83 13.23 -1.41 -5.82
C LEU A 83 13.65 -2.37 -6.94
N ASP A 84 13.05 -3.55 -6.95
CA ASP A 84 13.20 -4.48 -8.07
C ASP A 84 12.35 -4.01 -9.25
N GLU A 85 12.96 -3.23 -10.14
CA GLU A 85 12.30 -2.63 -11.31
C GLU A 85 11.76 -3.68 -12.28
N ASN A 86 12.36 -4.86 -12.37
CA ASN A 86 11.86 -5.92 -13.24
C ASN A 86 10.53 -6.47 -12.71
N LEU A 87 10.45 -6.71 -11.41
CA LEU A 87 9.21 -7.16 -10.77
C LEU A 87 8.13 -6.07 -10.85
N LEU A 88 8.48 -4.81 -10.60
CA LEU A 88 7.56 -3.69 -10.72
C LEU A 88 6.98 -3.61 -12.15
N GLY A 89 7.83 -3.64 -13.17
CA GLY A 89 7.39 -3.61 -14.55
C GLY A 89 6.51 -4.82 -14.94
N THR A 90 6.76 -5.99 -14.35
CA THR A 90 5.92 -7.17 -14.52
C THR A 90 4.52 -6.95 -13.95
N TYR A 91 4.41 -6.39 -12.74
CA TYR A 91 3.13 -6.04 -12.13
C TYR A 91 2.41 -4.94 -12.90
N GLU A 92 3.10 -3.87 -13.28
CA GLU A 92 2.52 -2.75 -14.03
C GLU A 92 1.88 -3.24 -15.33
N LYS A 93 2.60 -4.05 -16.12
CA LYS A 93 2.08 -4.64 -17.34
C LYS A 93 0.88 -5.56 -17.09
N TRP A 94 0.96 -6.40 -16.06
CA TRP A 94 -0.15 -7.29 -15.71
C TRP A 94 -1.39 -6.52 -15.26
N ILE A 95 -1.22 -5.41 -14.53
CA ILE A 95 -2.31 -4.54 -14.05
C ILE A 95 -3.00 -3.83 -15.23
N GLU A 96 -2.27 -3.42 -16.27
CA GLU A 96 -2.87 -2.86 -17.48
C GLU A 96 -3.83 -3.85 -18.16
N GLU A 97 -3.48 -5.13 -18.16
CA GLU A 97 -4.31 -6.20 -18.70
C GLU A 97 -5.43 -6.67 -17.75
N ASN A 98 -5.27 -6.38 -16.47
CA ASN A 98 -6.19 -6.78 -15.40
C ASN A 98 -6.54 -5.56 -14.52
N PRO A 99 -7.34 -4.62 -15.02
CA PRO A 99 -7.65 -3.38 -14.30
C PRO A 99 -8.34 -3.67 -12.95
N TYR A 100 -8.25 -2.70 -12.06
CA TYR A 100 -8.93 -2.76 -10.77
C TYR A 100 -10.45 -2.82 -10.98
N ASP A 101 -11.12 -3.72 -10.26
CA ASP A 101 -12.58 -3.82 -10.28
C ASP A 101 -13.17 -2.83 -9.27
N GLU A 102 -13.71 -1.73 -9.79
CA GLU A 102 -14.39 -0.69 -9.01
C GLU A 102 -15.78 -1.13 -8.49
N GLY A 103 -16.24 -2.30 -8.94
CA GLY A 103 -17.61 -2.74 -8.67
C GLY A 103 -18.67 -1.93 -9.42
N GLN A 104 -19.92 -2.27 -9.18
CA GLN A 104 -21.05 -1.59 -9.81
C GLN A 104 -21.91 -0.89 -8.76
N GLY A 105 -21.48 0.29 -8.34
CA GLY A 105 -22.22 1.10 -7.37
C GLY A 105 -21.54 1.19 -6.00
N TRP A 106 -22.20 1.92 -5.12
CA TRP A 106 -21.69 2.18 -3.79
C TRP A 106 -21.51 0.89 -2.98
N GLY A 107 -20.35 0.73 -2.37
CA GLY A 107 -20.04 -0.43 -1.54
C GLY A 107 -19.95 -1.76 -2.30
N LYS A 108 -19.85 -1.75 -3.64
CA LYS A 108 -19.85 -2.96 -4.47
C LYS A 108 -18.48 -3.37 -5.00
N VAL A 109 -17.41 -2.73 -4.54
CA VAL A 109 -16.05 -3.20 -4.82
C VAL A 109 -15.90 -4.62 -4.26
N PRO A 110 -15.39 -5.59 -5.03
CA PRO A 110 -15.16 -6.93 -4.52
C PRO A 110 -14.26 -6.91 -3.27
N TRP A 111 -14.54 -7.78 -2.30
CA TRP A 111 -13.74 -7.86 -1.08
C TRP A 111 -12.28 -8.23 -1.35
N SER A 112 -12.01 -8.89 -2.46
CA SER A 112 -10.68 -9.24 -2.96
C SER A 112 -10.60 -8.94 -4.44
N GLN A 113 -9.53 -8.28 -4.85
CA GLN A 113 -9.21 -8.07 -6.26
C GLN A 113 -8.53 -9.31 -6.85
N LYS A 114 -8.65 -9.49 -8.17
CA LYS A 114 -7.86 -10.50 -8.87
C LYS A 114 -6.38 -10.23 -8.62
N GLU A 115 -5.62 -11.24 -8.24
CA GLU A 115 -4.18 -11.14 -8.01
C GLU A 115 -3.41 -11.83 -9.15
N MET A 116 -2.19 -11.39 -9.40
CA MET A 116 -1.29 -12.02 -10.35
C MET A 116 -0.83 -13.37 -9.79
N GLU A 117 -0.87 -14.39 -10.63
CA GLU A 117 -0.31 -15.70 -10.29
C GLU A 117 1.21 -15.59 -10.16
N LEU A 118 1.74 -15.95 -9.01
CA LEU A 118 3.18 -15.97 -8.76
C LEU A 118 3.75 -17.31 -9.24
N THR A 119 4.20 -17.33 -10.48
CA THR A 119 4.91 -18.49 -11.03
C THR A 119 6.31 -18.60 -10.43
N ASP A 120 6.89 -19.79 -10.48
CA ASP A 120 8.28 -20.01 -10.04
C ASP A 120 9.25 -19.05 -10.74
N GLU A 121 9.02 -18.73 -12.00
CA GLU A 121 9.84 -17.79 -12.77
C GLU A 121 9.80 -16.36 -12.18
N ILE A 122 8.61 -15.89 -11.80
CA ILE A 122 8.46 -14.56 -11.16
C ILE A 122 9.17 -14.54 -9.80
N VAL A 123 9.00 -15.59 -9.01
CA VAL A 123 9.65 -15.71 -7.68
C VAL A 123 11.17 -15.79 -7.83
N GLU A 124 11.66 -16.58 -8.79
CA GLU A 124 13.10 -16.67 -9.06
C GLU A 124 13.69 -15.32 -9.51
N SER A 125 12.97 -14.55 -10.31
CA SER A 125 13.44 -13.24 -10.77
C SER A 125 13.66 -12.25 -9.62
N ALA A 126 12.94 -12.40 -8.52
CA ALA A 126 13.04 -11.55 -7.33
C ALA A 126 14.07 -12.04 -6.29
N LYS A 127 14.71 -13.20 -6.48
CA LYS A 127 15.71 -13.75 -5.53
C LYS A 127 16.97 -12.90 -5.35
N GLY A 128 17.19 -11.94 -6.22
CA GLY A 128 18.28 -10.97 -6.07
C GLY A 128 17.96 -9.80 -5.15
N ALA A 129 16.78 -9.76 -4.54
CA ALA A 129 16.41 -8.75 -3.56
C ALA A 129 16.85 -9.17 -2.14
N ASP A 130 17.21 -8.17 -1.33
CA ASP A 130 17.60 -8.36 0.08
C ASP A 130 16.37 -8.55 0.97
N ALA A 131 15.25 -7.96 0.57
CA ALA A 131 13.96 -8.09 1.26
C ALA A 131 12.80 -8.18 0.28
N ALA A 132 11.73 -8.85 0.71
CA ALA A 132 10.47 -8.90 -0.01
C ALA A 132 9.34 -8.33 0.86
N ILE A 133 8.58 -7.40 0.29
CA ILE A 133 7.36 -6.86 0.90
C ILE A 133 6.17 -7.45 0.15
N VAL A 134 5.30 -8.15 0.88
CA VAL A 134 4.08 -8.73 0.32
C VAL A 134 2.89 -7.96 0.86
N VAL A 135 2.19 -7.25 -0.01
CA VAL A 135 1.02 -6.45 0.35
C VAL A 135 -0.24 -7.23 0.03
N VAL A 136 -0.94 -7.64 1.06
CA VAL A 136 -2.24 -8.33 0.96
C VAL A 136 -3.33 -7.37 1.37
N GLY A 137 -4.25 -7.08 0.48
CA GLY A 137 -5.36 -6.18 0.73
C GLY A 137 -6.71 -6.83 0.48
N ARG A 138 -7.64 -6.54 1.36
CA ARG A 138 -9.04 -6.88 1.24
C ARG A 138 -9.88 -5.68 1.58
N THR A 139 -11.01 -5.52 0.90
CA THR A 139 -11.96 -4.49 1.28
C THR A 139 -12.73 -4.94 2.53
N ALA A 140 -13.02 -3.98 3.37
CA ALA A 140 -13.97 -4.12 4.45
C ALA A 140 -14.99 -2.99 4.36
N GLY A 141 -16.24 -3.25 4.63
CA GLY A 141 -17.27 -2.25 4.45
C GLY A 141 -18.51 -2.49 5.29
N GLU A 142 -19.30 -1.46 5.34
CA GLU A 142 -20.61 -1.45 5.96
C GLU A 142 -21.52 -2.46 5.26
N ASP A 143 -22.25 -3.26 6.03
CA ASP A 143 -23.17 -4.30 5.55
C ASP A 143 -22.51 -5.41 4.69
N GLN A 144 -21.22 -5.69 4.92
CA GLN A 144 -20.51 -6.76 4.23
C GLN A 144 -19.81 -7.68 5.22
N ASP A 145 -20.03 -8.98 5.07
CA ASP A 145 -19.25 -10.02 5.77
C ASP A 145 -17.90 -10.22 5.06
N ASN A 146 -16.85 -10.39 5.86
CA ASN A 146 -15.50 -10.68 5.40
C ASN A 146 -15.11 -12.13 5.72
#